data_5fc4dbe560eb53bb214f4d65596b3abd
#
_entry.id   5fc4dbe560eb53bb214f4d65596b3abd
#
_cell.length_a   1.000
_cell.length_b   1.000
_cell.length_c   1.000
_cell.angle_alpha   90.00
_cell.angle_beta   90.00
_cell.angle_gamma   90.00
#
_symmetry.space_group_name_H-M   'P 1'
#
loop_
_entity.id
_entity.type
_entity.pdbx_description
1 polymer ?
#
loop_
_entity_poly.entity_id
_entity_poly.type
_entity_poly.pdbx_seq_one_letter_code
_entity_poly.pdbx_strand_id
1 'polypeptide(L)'
;MIEISQVSKSFKGQKVVNNLTLTVNEGEIVGLLGANGAGKSTTLNMVLGFLTPDAGNISINGLDPQRQTQEVRKQIGYIPENVNLYPYLSGLENLDYFCSLANISYTKNQPTDFLLQCGLQENAWHKRVGTYSKGMRQKVGIAIAYAKKAKVFLLDEPASGLDPLASNELSDLLKKLSGEGASILMASHDIFRVKEVCHRIGILKSGNLVKELHSTDVSANELEQVYL
;
A
#
# COMPACT_ATOMS: atom_id res chain seq x y z
N MET A 1 -0.39 0.23 13.29
CA MET A 1 0.38 1.49 13.35
C MET A 1 1.74 1.29 12.68
N ILE A 2 2.21 2.28 11.92
CA ILE A 2 3.57 2.34 11.34
C ILE A 2 4.29 3.53 11.96
N GLU A 3 5.51 3.34 12.41
CA GLU A 3 6.35 4.40 12.96
C GLU A 3 7.69 4.40 12.22
N ILE A 4 8.03 5.53 11.62
CA ILE A 4 9.29 5.79 10.94
C ILE A 4 9.96 6.94 11.69
N SER A 5 11.12 6.71 12.29
CA SER A 5 11.80 7.67 13.15
C SER A 5 13.20 7.98 12.62
N GLN A 6 13.37 9.19 12.09
CA GLN A 6 14.65 9.75 11.61
C GLN A 6 15.40 8.83 10.63
N VAL A 7 14.65 8.16 9.74
CA VAL A 7 15.21 7.15 8.83
C VAL A 7 15.95 7.81 7.69
N SER A 8 17.15 7.31 7.41
CA SER A 8 17.97 7.72 6.26
C SER A 8 18.43 6.51 5.46
N LYS A 9 18.53 6.69 4.13
CA LYS A 9 19.05 5.67 3.20
C LYS A 9 19.82 6.30 2.07
N SER A 10 21.01 5.75 1.80
CA SER A 10 21.85 6.16 0.69
C SER A 10 22.20 4.98 -0.22
N PHE A 11 22.39 5.25 -1.50
CA PHE A 11 22.90 4.29 -2.48
C PHE A 11 24.10 4.92 -3.20
N LYS A 12 25.24 4.25 -3.19
CA LYS A 12 26.49 4.72 -3.85
C LYS A 12 26.83 6.17 -3.47
N GLY A 13 26.65 6.53 -2.19
CA GLY A 13 26.93 7.88 -1.69
C GLY A 13 25.83 8.92 -1.93
N GLN A 14 24.81 8.62 -2.73
CA GLN A 14 23.67 9.50 -2.92
C GLN A 14 22.58 9.20 -1.89
N LYS A 15 22.19 10.21 -1.10
CA LYS A 15 21.13 10.10 -0.12
C LYS A 15 19.77 10.12 -0.83
N VAL A 16 19.00 9.03 -0.71
CA VAL A 16 17.68 8.85 -1.35
C VAL A 16 16.54 9.07 -0.37
N VAL A 17 16.76 8.78 0.93
CA VAL A 17 15.86 9.16 2.03
C VAL A 17 16.71 9.81 3.09
N ASN A 18 16.28 10.96 3.60
CA ASN A 18 17.04 11.77 4.53
C ASN A 18 16.20 12.16 5.75
N ASN A 19 16.56 11.60 6.90
CA ASN A 19 15.96 11.92 8.20
C ASN A 19 14.42 11.91 8.21
N LEU A 20 13.82 10.93 7.51
CA LEU A 20 12.37 10.81 7.39
C LEU A 20 11.76 10.40 8.74
N THR A 21 10.80 11.18 9.21
CA THR A 21 9.96 10.84 10.36
C THR A 21 8.51 10.92 9.92
N LEU A 22 7.77 9.82 10.08
CA LEU A 22 6.37 9.70 9.69
C LEU A 22 5.68 8.62 10.53
N THR A 23 4.46 8.88 10.96
CA THR A 23 3.63 7.89 11.66
C THR A 23 2.33 7.67 10.89
N VAL A 24 1.88 6.41 10.82
CA VAL A 24 0.55 6.05 10.32
C VAL A 24 -0.20 5.35 11.44
N ASN A 25 -1.27 5.97 11.92
CA ASN A 25 -2.07 5.43 13.02
C ASN A 25 -2.99 4.31 12.56
N GLU A 26 -3.58 3.61 13.51
CA GLU A 26 -4.66 2.65 13.24
C GLU A 26 -5.88 3.39 12.67
N GLY A 27 -6.49 2.85 11.64
CA GLY A 27 -7.62 3.48 10.94
C GLY A 27 -7.24 4.70 10.10
N GLU A 28 -5.94 4.93 9.85
CA GLU A 28 -5.47 6.10 9.09
C GLU A 28 -4.94 5.70 7.70
N ILE A 29 -5.24 6.54 6.70
CA ILE A 29 -4.61 6.50 5.38
C ILE A 29 -3.67 7.69 5.26
N VAL A 30 -2.38 7.43 5.14
CA VAL A 30 -1.36 8.45 4.88
C VAL A 30 -0.82 8.30 3.46
N GLY A 31 -0.87 9.37 2.69
CA GLY A 31 -0.30 9.47 1.36
C GLY A 31 1.12 10.01 1.40
N LEU A 32 2.09 9.27 0.88
CA LEU A 32 3.44 9.77 0.63
C LEU A 32 3.50 10.26 -0.82
N LEU A 33 3.29 11.57 -1.00
CA LEU A 33 3.23 12.24 -2.30
C LEU A 33 4.62 12.71 -2.73
N GLY A 34 5.01 12.45 -3.97
CA GLY A 34 6.29 12.92 -4.50
C GLY A 34 6.55 12.47 -5.93
N ALA A 35 7.41 13.16 -6.64
CA ALA A 35 7.83 12.81 -7.99
C ALA A 35 8.54 11.44 -8.05
N ASN A 36 8.73 10.92 -9.25
CA ASN A 36 9.55 9.72 -9.45
C ASN A 36 10.99 10.00 -8.97
N GLY A 37 11.55 9.06 -8.21
CA GLY A 37 12.87 9.25 -7.59
C GLY A 37 12.87 10.03 -6.28
N ALA A 38 11.73 10.51 -5.77
CA ALA A 38 11.67 11.25 -4.50
C ALA A 38 11.99 10.42 -3.26
N GLY A 39 12.05 9.07 -3.36
CA GLY A 39 12.35 8.17 -2.25
C GLY A 39 11.16 7.35 -1.75
N LYS A 40 9.97 7.47 -2.36
CA LYS A 40 8.72 6.81 -1.94
C LYS A 40 8.86 5.28 -1.85
N SER A 41 9.18 4.61 -2.97
CA SER A 41 9.32 3.14 -3.00
C SER A 41 10.49 2.65 -2.15
N THR A 42 11.56 3.46 -2.00
CA THR A 42 12.67 3.17 -1.06
C THR A 42 12.14 3.15 0.38
N THR A 43 11.30 4.11 0.76
CA THR A 43 10.65 4.16 2.07
C THR A 43 9.78 2.93 2.29
N LEU A 44 8.90 2.58 1.34
CA LEU A 44 8.08 1.37 1.43
C LEU A 44 8.93 0.10 1.57
N ASN A 45 10.02 -0.03 0.81
CA ASN A 45 10.92 -1.19 0.89
C ASN A 45 11.64 -1.29 2.25
N MET A 46 11.94 -0.18 2.91
CA MET A 46 12.47 -0.20 4.27
C MET A 46 11.40 -0.63 5.28
N VAL A 47 10.16 -0.16 5.15
CA VAL A 47 9.03 -0.59 5.98
C VAL A 47 8.72 -2.09 5.80
N LEU A 48 8.86 -2.62 4.57
CA LEU A 48 8.72 -4.05 4.27
C LEU A 48 9.87 -4.92 4.80
N GLY A 49 10.96 -4.31 5.28
CA GLY A 49 12.17 -5.02 5.69
C GLY A 49 13.00 -5.57 4.51
N PHE A 50 12.73 -5.12 3.28
CA PHE A 50 13.55 -5.49 2.10
C PHE A 50 14.84 -4.66 2.01
N LEU A 51 14.86 -3.48 2.60
CA LEU A 51 16.01 -2.60 2.69
C LEU A 51 16.25 -2.23 4.15
N THR A 52 17.52 -2.32 4.59
CA THR A 52 17.92 -1.83 5.91
C THR A 52 18.20 -0.33 5.83
N PRO A 53 17.60 0.51 6.68
CA PRO A 53 17.98 1.92 6.78
C PRO A 53 19.45 2.06 7.24
N ASP A 54 20.11 3.12 6.80
CA ASP A 54 21.48 3.43 7.23
C ASP A 54 21.49 4.15 8.59
N ALA A 55 20.37 4.83 8.95
CA ALA A 55 20.15 5.46 10.24
C ALA A 55 18.65 5.50 10.55
N GLY A 56 18.30 5.69 11.82
CA GLY A 56 16.92 5.72 12.30
C GLY A 56 16.32 4.34 12.53
N ASN A 57 15.03 4.31 12.87
CA ASN A 57 14.32 3.08 13.21
C ASN A 57 12.94 3.04 12.55
N ILE A 58 12.46 1.83 12.26
CA ILE A 58 11.10 1.58 11.77
C ILE A 58 10.44 0.56 12.72
N SER A 59 9.19 0.82 13.06
CA SER A 59 8.37 -0.09 13.87
C SER A 59 7.01 -0.31 13.19
N ILE A 60 6.57 -1.56 13.16
CA ILE A 60 5.25 -1.98 12.68
C ILE A 60 4.53 -2.68 13.84
N ASN A 61 3.54 -2.01 14.42
CA ASN A 61 2.85 -2.50 15.62
C ASN A 61 3.84 -2.92 16.74
N GLY A 62 4.90 -2.14 16.94
CA GLY A 62 5.93 -2.40 17.95
C GLY A 62 7.02 -3.40 17.51
N LEU A 63 6.95 -3.97 16.30
CA LEU A 63 7.92 -4.92 15.77
C LEU A 63 8.90 -4.24 14.81
N ASP A 64 10.19 -4.60 14.93
CA ASP A 64 11.24 -4.14 14.02
C ASP A 64 11.25 -5.00 12.73
N PRO A 65 11.00 -4.43 11.54
CA PRO A 65 10.94 -5.18 10.29
C PRO A 65 12.29 -5.82 9.88
N GLN A 66 13.41 -5.34 10.43
CA GLN A 66 14.73 -5.92 10.16
C GLN A 66 15.03 -7.13 11.04
N ARG A 67 14.57 -7.11 12.29
CA ARG A 67 14.84 -8.15 13.29
C ARG A 67 13.75 -9.21 13.35
N GLN A 68 12.49 -8.80 13.15
CA GLN A 68 11.29 -9.62 13.31
C GLN A 68 10.53 -9.73 11.97
N THR A 69 11.29 -9.95 10.90
CA THR A 69 10.79 -9.88 9.51
C THR A 69 9.59 -10.79 9.25
N GLN A 70 9.59 -12.01 9.80
CA GLN A 70 8.50 -12.96 9.58
C GLN A 70 7.20 -12.52 10.28
N GLU A 71 7.30 -12.04 11.52
CA GLU A 71 6.17 -11.55 12.31
C GLU A 71 5.58 -10.30 11.68
N VAL A 72 6.43 -9.38 11.22
CA VAL A 72 6.02 -8.15 10.53
C VAL A 72 5.34 -8.50 9.20
N ARG A 73 5.91 -9.37 8.38
CA ARG A 73 5.32 -9.78 7.10
C ARG A 73 3.94 -10.43 7.25
N LYS A 74 3.67 -11.12 8.35
CA LYS A 74 2.33 -11.64 8.63
C LYS A 74 1.27 -10.55 8.81
N GLN A 75 1.67 -9.35 9.24
CA GLN A 75 0.78 -8.23 9.52
C GLN A 75 0.62 -7.26 8.34
N ILE A 76 1.49 -7.35 7.32
CA ILE A 76 1.50 -6.43 6.18
C ILE A 76 0.82 -7.05 4.96
N GLY A 77 -0.08 -6.31 4.33
CA GLY A 77 -0.51 -6.46 2.95
C GLY A 77 0.26 -5.49 2.06
N TYR A 78 1.06 -6.00 1.13
CA TYR A 78 1.78 -5.16 0.17
C TYR A 78 1.15 -5.27 -1.21
N ILE A 79 0.80 -4.13 -1.78
CA ILE A 79 0.20 -4.00 -3.11
C ILE A 79 1.17 -3.18 -3.97
N PRO A 80 2.00 -3.83 -4.79
CA PRO A 80 2.89 -3.14 -5.71
C PRO A 80 2.10 -2.47 -6.84
N GLU A 81 2.72 -1.53 -7.55
CA GLU A 81 2.13 -0.90 -8.73
C GLU A 81 1.60 -1.92 -9.75
N ASN A 82 2.33 -3.01 -9.96
CA ASN A 82 1.92 -4.11 -10.81
C ASN A 82 1.79 -5.38 -9.97
N VAL A 83 0.56 -5.79 -9.70
CA VAL A 83 0.27 -7.04 -8.97
C VAL A 83 0.52 -8.23 -9.90
N ASN A 84 1.59 -8.97 -9.62
CA ASN A 84 1.98 -10.15 -10.37
C ASN A 84 1.25 -11.38 -9.83
N LEU A 85 0.27 -11.84 -10.59
CA LEU A 85 -0.48 -13.07 -10.34
C LEU A 85 -0.13 -14.10 -11.42
N TYR A 86 -0.42 -15.37 -11.18
CA TYR A 86 -0.23 -16.43 -12.17
C TYR A 86 -1.28 -16.30 -13.29
N PRO A 87 -0.88 -15.94 -14.53
CA PRO A 87 -1.83 -15.54 -15.57
C PRO A 87 -2.71 -16.69 -16.07
N TYR A 88 -2.27 -17.94 -15.90
CA TYR A 88 -3.01 -19.14 -16.30
C TYR A 88 -4.01 -19.62 -15.27
N LEU A 89 -3.87 -19.18 -14.02
CA LEU A 89 -4.81 -19.43 -12.93
C LEU A 89 -5.93 -18.39 -12.96
N SER A 90 -7.09 -18.76 -12.42
CA SER A 90 -8.21 -17.86 -12.18
C SER A 90 -7.92 -16.94 -10.97
N GLY A 91 -8.80 -15.95 -10.75
CA GLY A 91 -8.70 -15.08 -9.56
C GLY A 91 -8.81 -15.87 -8.26
N LEU A 92 -9.74 -16.84 -8.22
CA LEU A 92 -9.94 -17.70 -7.07
C LEU A 92 -8.74 -18.62 -6.81
N GLU A 93 -8.20 -19.26 -7.85
CA GLU A 93 -7.01 -20.11 -7.74
C GLU A 93 -5.76 -19.32 -7.34
N ASN A 94 -5.60 -18.08 -7.80
CA ASN A 94 -4.51 -17.22 -7.32
C ASN A 94 -4.68 -16.89 -5.83
N LEU A 95 -5.88 -16.51 -5.40
CA LEU A 95 -6.15 -16.26 -3.98
C LEU A 95 -5.80 -17.48 -3.14
N ASP A 96 -6.29 -18.67 -3.54
CA ASP A 96 -6.05 -19.94 -2.85
C ASP A 96 -4.55 -20.27 -2.79
N TYR A 97 -3.83 -20.11 -3.89
CA TYR A 97 -2.40 -20.34 -3.97
C TYR A 97 -1.61 -19.46 -2.99
N PHE A 98 -1.85 -18.13 -3.01
CA PHE A 98 -1.12 -17.22 -2.13
C PHE A 98 -1.51 -17.35 -0.67
N CYS A 99 -2.77 -17.68 -0.37
CA CYS A 99 -3.21 -17.99 0.99
C CYS A 99 -2.52 -19.27 1.50
N SER A 100 -2.44 -20.30 0.68
CA SER A 100 -1.73 -21.55 1.02
C SER A 100 -0.25 -21.30 1.29
N LEU A 101 0.43 -20.50 0.46
CA LEU A 101 1.82 -20.09 0.70
C LEU A 101 2.00 -19.34 2.02
N ALA A 102 1.00 -18.57 2.43
CA ALA A 102 1.02 -17.84 3.70
C ALA A 102 0.54 -18.69 4.90
N ASN A 103 0.26 -19.98 4.71
CA ASN A 103 -0.31 -20.91 5.70
C ASN A 103 -1.64 -20.37 6.29
N ILE A 104 -2.47 -19.74 5.47
CA ILE A 104 -3.78 -19.24 5.88
C ILE A 104 -4.79 -20.36 5.69
N SER A 105 -5.49 -20.70 6.77
CA SER A 105 -6.61 -21.65 6.75
C SER A 105 -7.92 -20.88 6.69
N TYR A 106 -8.84 -21.33 5.84
CA TYR A 106 -10.20 -20.77 5.70
C TYR A 106 -11.21 -21.87 5.37
N THR A 107 -12.49 -21.55 5.59
CA THR A 107 -13.60 -22.43 5.22
C THR A 107 -13.89 -22.36 3.72
N LYS A 108 -14.60 -23.35 3.17
CA LYS A 108 -14.84 -23.52 1.72
C LYS A 108 -15.37 -22.27 1.00
N ASN A 109 -16.19 -21.45 1.66
CA ASN A 109 -16.83 -20.28 1.04
C ASN A 109 -16.05 -18.97 1.27
N GLN A 110 -15.13 -18.91 2.24
CA GLN A 110 -14.40 -17.68 2.57
C GLN A 110 -13.59 -17.09 1.40
N PRO A 111 -12.96 -17.85 0.49
CA PRO A 111 -12.23 -17.27 -0.63
C PRO A 111 -13.09 -16.42 -1.56
N THR A 112 -14.33 -16.83 -1.84
CA THR A 112 -15.27 -16.06 -2.64
C THR A 112 -15.73 -14.80 -1.91
N ASP A 113 -15.94 -14.90 -0.58
CA ASP A 113 -16.29 -13.75 0.26
C ASP A 113 -15.17 -12.69 0.26
N PHE A 114 -13.90 -13.10 0.30
CA PHE A 114 -12.77 -12.16 0.23
C PHE A 114 -12.72 -11.43 -1.11
N LEU A 115 -12.92 -12.14 -2.24
CA LEU A 115 -12.97 -11.53 -3.57
C LEU A 115 -14.14 -10.54 -3.70
N LEU A 116 -15.33 -10.94 -3.20
CA LEU A 116 -16.51 -10.09 -3.21
C LEU A 116 -16.32 -8.82 -2.38
N GLN A 117 -15.79 -8.96 -1.17
CA GLN A 117 -15.52 -7.82 -0.27
C GLN A 117 -14.53 -6.82 -0.85
N CYS A 118 -13.59 -7.31 -1.66
CA CYS A 118 -12.65 -6.48 -2.40
C CYS A 118 -13.20 -6.00 -3.76
N GLY A 119 -14.48 -6.22 -4.05
CA GLY A 119 -15.17 -5.71 -5.21
C GLY A 119 -14.85 -6.42 -6.53
N LEU A 120 -14.30 -7.65 -6.49
CA LEU A 120 -14.16 -8.47 -7.69
C LEU A 120 -15.50 -9.17 -7.98
N GLN A 121 -16.08 -8.87 -9.14
CA GLN A 121 -17.38 -9.42 -9.55
C GLN A 121 -17.33 -10.95 -9.70
N GLU A 122 -18.43 -11.63 -9.37
CA GLU A 122 -18.57 -13.10 -9.41
C GLU A 122 -18.23 -13.70 -10.78
N ASN A 123 -18.64 -13.05 -11.86
CA ASN A 123 -18.39 -13.51 -13.23
C ASN A 123 -16.91 -13.51 -13.61
N ALA A 124 -16.04 -12.92 -12.79
CA ALA A 124 -14.60 -12.90 -12.96
C ALA A 124 -13.87 -14.00 -12.18
N TRP A 125 -14.40 -14.47 -11.06
CA TRP A 125 -13.69 -15.34 -10.11
C TRP A 125 -13.01 -16.56 -10.75
N HIS A 126 -13.68 -17.17 -11.73
CA HIS A 126 -13.21 -18.37 -12.44
C HIS A 126 -12.54 -18.07 -13.79
N LYS A 127 -12.43 -16.80 -14.19
CA LYS A 127 -11.70 -16.42 -15.41
C LYS A 127 -10.20 -16.34 -15.12
N ARG A 128 -9.40 -16.70 -16.13
CA ARG A 128 -7.93 -16.60 -16.05
C ARG A 128 -7.48 -15.16 -15.83
N VAL A 129 -6.58 -14.94 -14.86
CA VAL A 129 -6.05 -13.62 -14.52
C VAL A 129 -5.32 -12.96 -15.69
N GLY A 130 -4.80 -13.73 -16.65
CA GLY A 130 -4.25 -13.18 -17.90
C GLY A 130 -5.23 -12.28 -18.67
N THR A 131 -6.55 -12.43 -18.47
CA THR A 131 -7.61 -11.62 -19.10
C THR A 131 -8.07 -10.44 -18.23
N TYR A 132 -7.51 -10.28 -17.02
CA TYR A 132 -7.93 -9.26 -16.08
C TYR A 132 -7.37 -7.87 -16.42
N SER A 133 -8.19 -6.83 -16.17
CA SER A 133 -7.69 -5.46 -16.13
C SER A 133 -6.69 -5.28 -14.96
N LYS A 134 -5.94 -4.20 -14.98
CA LYS A 134 -5.02 -3.85 -13.86
C LYS A 134 -5.78 -3.75 -12.54
N GLY A 135 -6.95 -3.08 -12.53
CA GLY A 135 -7.79 -2.94 -11.34
C GLY A 135 -8.30 -4.29 -10.81
N MET A 136 -8.69 -5.22 -11.68
CA MET A 136 -9.09 -6.57 -11.24
C MET A 136 -7.94 -7.32 -10.57
N ARG A 137 -6.72 -7.22 -11.10
CA ARG A 137 -5.53 -7.81 -10.45
C ARG A 137 -5.23 -7.18 -9.10
N GLN A 138 -5.38 -5.87 -8.96
CA GLN A 138 -5.23 -5.18 -7.67
C GLN A 138 -6.24 -5.65 -6.65
N LYS A 139 -7.52 -5.81 -7.03
CA LYS A 139 -8.56 -6.36 -6.15
C LYS A 139 -8.20 -7.75 -5.61
N VAL A 140 -7.65 -8.63 -6.45
CA VAL A 140 -7.15 -9.93 -5.99
C VAL A 140 -5.97 -9.77 -5.02
N GLY A 141 -5.02 -8.89 -5.31
CA GLY A 141 -3.90 -8.59 -4.40
C GLY A 141 -4.36 -8.11 -3.02
N ILE A 142 -5.36 -7.22 -3.00
CA ILE A 142 -5.96 -6.74 -1.75
C ILE A 142 -6.73 -7.87 -1.06
N ALA A 143 -7.45 -8.72 -1.79
CA ALA A 143 -8.17 -9.87 -1.24
C ALA A 143 -7.22 -10.87 -0.55
N ILE A 144 -6.03 -11.11 -1.12
CA ILE A 144 -4.98 -11.92 -0.50
C ILE A 144 -4.52 -11.29 0.84
N ALA A 145 -4.29 -9.97 0.86
CA ALA A 145 -3.91 -9.26 2.07
C ALA A 145 -5.03 -9.27 3.11
N TYR A 146 -6.28 -9.14 2.68
CA TYR A 146 -7.46 -9.20 3.53
C TYR A 146 -7.66 -10.60 4.15
N ALA A 147 -7.54 -11.67 3.34
CA ALA A 147 -7.58 -13.05 3.81
C ALA A 147 -6.52 -13.34 4.87
N LYS A 148 -5.35 -12.72 4.74
CA LYS A 148 -4.24 -12.76 5.69
C LYS A 148 -4.53 -12.00 7.00
N LYS A 149 -5.65 -11.25 7.06
CA LYS A 149 -5.99 -10.35 8.17
C LYS A 149 -4.90 -9.30 8.42
N ALA A 150 -4.32 -8.80 7.33
CA ALA A 150 -3.31 -7.75 7.41
C ALA A 150 -3.88 -6.52 8.13
N LYS A 151 -3.11 -5.98 9.07
CA LYS A 151 -3.46 -4.76 9.82
C LYS A 151 -2.80 -3.51 9.24
N VAL A 152 -1.80 -3.71 8.42
CA VAL A 152 -1.03 -2.66 7.75
C VAL A 152 -1.06 -2.92 6.26
N PHE A 153 -1.43 -1.91 5.47
CA PHE A 153 -1.40 -1.98 4.01
C PHE A 153 -0.38 -0.98 3.48
N LEU A 154 0.53 -1.48 2.64
CA LEU A 154 1.51 -0.68 1.93
C LEU A 154 1.17 -0.74 0.44
N LEU A 155 0.93 0.42 -0.18
CA LEU A 155 0.55 0.48 -1.59
C LEU A 155 1.56 1.37 -2.34
N ASP A 156 2.11 0.84 -3.42
CA ASP A 156 3.02 1.58 -4.29
C ASP A 156 2.31 1.90 -5.60
N GLU A 157 2.01 3.19 -5.84
CA GLU A 157 1.30 3.72 -7.02
C GLU A 157 0.01 2.95 -7.37
N PRO A 158 -0.90 2.69 -6.42
CA PRO A 158 -1.98 1.73 -6.61
C PRO A 158 -3.03 2.14 -7.64
N ALA A 159 -3.17 3.45 -7.93
CA ALA A 159 -4.12 3.96 -8.92
C ALA A 159 -3.48 4.21 -10.31
N SER A 160 -2.15 4.05 -10.43
CA SER A 160 -1.43 4.27 -11.69
C SER A 160 -1.99 3.40 -12.81
N GLY A 161 -2.40 4.03 -13.94
CA GLY A 161 -2.91 3.34 -15.13
C GLY A 161 -4.26 2.64 -14.94
N LEU A 162 -5.02 2.96 -13.90
CA LEU A 162 -6.42 2.58 -13.77
C LEU A 162 -7.32 3.55 -14.54
N ASP A 163 -8.43 3.04 -15.06
CA ASP A 163 -9.52 3.90 -15.52
C ASP A 163 -10.21 4.59 -14.32
N PRO A 164 -10.98 5.67 -14.55
CA PRO A 164 -11.61 6.42 -13.47
C PRO A 164 -12.53 5.59 -12.57
N LEU A 165 -13.27 4.62 -13.14
CA LEU A 165 -14.18 3.77 -12.39
C LEU A 165 -13.39 2.85 -11.45
N ALA A 166 -12.41 2.12 -11.97
CA ALA A 166 -11.57 1.22 -11.17
C ALA A 166 -10.79 1.98 -10.08
N SER A 167 -10.38 3.22 -10.37
CA SER A 167 -9.70 4.08 -9.41
C SER A 167 -10.62 4.51 -8.26
N ASN A 168 -11.89 4.86 -8.55
CA ASN A 168 -12.88 5.20 -7.52
C ASN A 168 -13.21 3.98 -6.66
N GLU A 169 -13.44 2.81 -7.27
CA GLU A 169 -13.68 1.56 -6.55
C GLU A 169 -12.51 1.19 -5.62
N LEU A 170 -11.27 1.43 -6.05
CA LEU A 170 -10.08 1.26 -5.20
C LEU A 170 -10.11 2.25 -4.03
N SER A 171 -10.43 3.52 -4.28
CA SER A 171 -10.55 4.56 -3.25
C SER A 171 -11.55 4.15 -2.16
N ASP A 172 -12.73 3.68 -2.55
CA ASP A 172 -13.77 3.23 -1.63
C ASP A 172 -13.32 2.00 -0.82
N LEU A 173 -12.63 1.06 -1.46
CA LEU A 173 -12.07 -0.10 -0.79
C LEU A 173 -11.03 0.28 0.27
N LEU A 174 -10.13 1.23 -0.04
CA LEU A 174 -9.13 1.70 0.93
C LEU A 174 -9.77 2.43 2.11
N LYS A 175 -10.80 3.27 1.86
CA LYS A 175 -11.57 3.92 2.91
C LYS A 175 -12.29 2.90 3.81
N LYS A 176 -12.87 1.84 3.22
CA LYS A 176 -13.48 0.75 3.96
C LYS A 176 -12.46 0.04 4.86
N LEU A 177 -11.30 -0.36 4.32
CA LEU A 177 -10.24 -1.03 5.09
C LEU A 177 -9.73 -0.16 6.25
N SER A 178 -9.55 1.14 6.01
CA SER A 178 -9.20 2.10 7.05
C SER A 178 -10.29 2.20 8.12
N GLY A 179 -11.56 2.27 7.73
CA GLY A 179 -12.69 2.25 8.65
C GLY A 179 -12.80 0.97 9.49
N GLU A 180 -12.25 -0.15 9.01
CA GLU A 180 -12.10 -1.42 9.73
C GLU A 180 -10.85 -1.45 10.64
N GLY A 181 -10.11 -0.35 10.73
CA GLY A 181 -8.94 -0.19 11.60
C GLY A 181 -7.58 -0.42 10.93
N ALA A 182 -7.53 -0.66 9.61
CA ALA A 182 -6.24 -0.83 8.94
C ALA A 182 -5.42 0.47 8.90
N SER A 183 -4.11 0.37 9.16
CA SER A 183 -3.15 1.45 8.91
C SER A 183 -2.67 1.37 7.46
N ILE A 184 -2.85 2.42 6.67
CA ILE A 184 -2.56 2.40 5.23
C ILE A 184 -1.51 3.47 4.90
N LEU A 185 -0.38 3.07 4.32
CA LEU A 185 0.61 3.96 3.73
C LEU A 185 0.61 3.78 2.22
N MET A 186 0.24 4.83 1.50
CA MET A 186 0.16 4.84 0.04
C MET A 186 1.21 5.78 -0.54
N ALA A 187 2.13 5.26 -1.35
CA ALA A 187 3.04 6.07 -2.16
C ALA A 187 2.38 6.41 -3.49
N SER A 188 2.35 7.70 -3.86
CA SER A 188 1.80 8.13 -5.14
C SER A 188 2.42 9.43 -5.63
N HIS A 189 2.31 9.68 -6.94
CA HIS A 189 2.57 10.97 -7.57
C HIS A 189 1.28 11.68 -8.02
N ASP A 190 0.12 11.03 -7.83
CA ASP A 190 -1.20 11.57 -8.20
C ASP A 190 -1.78 12.39 -7.04
N ILE A 191 -1.69 13.72 -7.20
CA ILE A 191 -2.16 14.71 -6.22
C ILE A 191 -3.65 14.54 -5.93
N PHE A 192 -4.46 14.34 -6.99
CA PHE A 192 -5.91 14.27 -6.85
C PHE A 192 -6.34 13.04 -6.06
N ARG A 193 -5.74 11.89 -6.35
CA ARG A 193 -6.04 10.63 -5.63
C ARG A 193 -5.59 10.67 -4.19
N VAL A 194 -4.40 11.20 -3.93
CA VAL A 194 -3.90 11.34 -2.55
C VAL A 194 -4.82 12.26 -1.74
N LYS A 195 -5.24 13.40 -2.35
CA LYS A 195 -6.16 14.35 -1.71
C LYS A 195 -7.54 13.74 -1.42
N GLU A 196 -8.04 12.89 -2.33
CA GLU A 196 -9.37 12.28 -2.22
C GLU A 196 -9.43 11.16 -1.17
N VAL A 197 -8.35 10.37 -1.04
CA VAL A 197 -8.35 9.12 -0.28
C VAL A 197 -7.68 9.24 1.08
N CYS A 198 -6.61 10.04 1.18
CA CYS A 198 -5.80 10.10 2.39
C CYS A 198 -6.38 11.04 3.44
N HIS A 199 -6.19 10.68 4.71
CA HIS A 199 -6.47 11.57 5.84
C HIS A 199 -5.34 12.60 6.01
N ARG A 200 -4.09 12.15 5.81
CA ARG A 200 -2.89 12.96 5.93
C ARG A 200 -1.95 12.72 4.76
N ILE A 201 -1.24 13.76 4.34
CA ILE A 201 -0.37 13.76 3.16
C ILE A 201 1.01 14.23 3.58
N GLY A 202 2.01 13.39 3.40
CA GLY A 202 3.42 13.74 3.50
C GLY A 202 4.00 14.03 2.11
N ILE A 203 4.55 15.21 1.89
CA ILE A 203 5.17 15.60 0.61
C ILE A 203 6.65 15.29 0.69
N LEU A 204 7.10 14.37 -0.17
CA LEU A 204 8.47 13.92 -0.26
C LEU A 204 9.15 14.55 -1.49
N LYS A 205 10.22 15.31 -1.26
CA LYS A 205 11.01 15.98 -2.32
C LYS A 205 12.51 15.68 -2.11
N SER A 206 13.14 15.04 -3.08
CA SER A 206 14.56 14.67 -3.02
C SER A 206 14.98 13.98 -1.70
N GLY A 207 14.17 13.02 -1.27
CA GLY A 207 14.43 12.23 -0.06
C GLY A 207 14.02 12.89 1.26
N ASN A 208 13.56 14.14 1.26
CA ASN A 208 13.16 14.88 2.45
C ASN A 208 11.62 14.97 2.54
N LEU A 209 11.06 14.76 3.72
CA LEU A 209 9.68 15.09 4.02
C LEU A 209 9.60 16.61 4.22
N VAL A 210 9.18 17.34 3.19
CA VAL A 210 9.20 18.81 3.21
C VAL A 210 7.97 19.40 3.87
N LYS A 211 6.85 18.69 3.86
CA LYS A 211 5.60 19.12 4.50
C LYS A 211 4.72 17.95 4.83
N GLU A 212 3.95 18.07 5.88
CA GLU A 212 2.89 17.16 6.27
C GLU A 212 1.60 17.95 6.51
N LEU A 213 0.49 17.49 5.95
CA LEU A 213 -0.79 18.21 5.89
C LEU A 213 -1.95 17.25 6.13
N HIS A 214 -3.02 17.72 6.80
CA HIS A 214 -4.29 17.04 6.72
C HIS A 214 -4.94 17.31 5.36
N SER A 215 -5.54 16.28 4.77
CA SER A 215 -6.17 16.43 3.44
C SER A 215 -7.35 17.41 3.46
N THR A 216 -8.00 17.62 4.62
CA THR A 216 -9.08 18.56 4.80
C THR A 216 -8.63 20.03 4.75
N ASP A 217 -7.37 20.30 5.12
CA ASP A 217 -6.86 21.67 5.35
C ASP A 217 -6.24 22.30 4.11
N VAL A 218 -6.22 21.58 2.99
CA VAL A 218 -5.57 22.02 1.75
C VAL A 218 -6.44 21.69 0.54
N SER A 219 -6.53 22.62 -0.43
CA SER A 219 -7.14 22.36 -1.73
C SER A 219 -6.16 21.60 -2.65
N ALA A 220 -6.68 20.99 -3.72
CA ALA A 220 -5.82 20.33 -4.71
C ALA A 220 -4.83 21.30 -5.36
N ASN A 221 -5.25 22.55 -5.64
CA ASN A 221 -4.39 23.58 -6.22
C ASN A 221 -3.26 24.01 -5.26
N GLU A 222 -3.56 24.19 -3.97
CA GLU A 222 -2.54 24.49 -2.96
C GLU A 222 -1.55 23.33 -2.78
N LEU A 223 -2.05 22.08 -2.84
CA LEU A 223 -1.21 20.90 -2.77
C LEU A 223 -0.27 20.82 -3.99
N GLU A 224 -0.76 21.16 -5.19
CA GLU A 224 0.04 21.23 -6.41
C GLU A 224 1.15 22.29 -6.31
N GLN A 225 0.86 23.48 -5.77
CA GLN A 225 1.85 24.54 -5.55
C GLN A 225 2.98 24.13 -4.59
N VAL A 226 2.68 23.32 -3.58
CA VAL A 226 3.70 22.80 -2.65
C VAL A 226 4.48 21.64 -3.27
N TYR A 227 3.83 20.89 -4.16
CA TYR A 227 4.43 19.75 -4.86
C TYR A 227 5.46 20.17 -5.92
N LEU A 228 5.17 21.25 -6.69
CA LEU A 228 6.07 21.84 -7.69
C LEU A 228 7.24 22.59 -7.04
#